data_bc97f329f51f76085b8849ed2c809778
#
_entry.id   bc97f329f51f76085b8849ed2c809778
#
_cell.length_a   1.000
_cell.length_b   1.000
_cell.length_c   1.000
_cell.angle_alpha   90.00
_cell.angle_beta   90.00
_cell.angle_gamma   90.00
#
_symmetry.space_group_name_H-M   'P 1'
#
loop_
_entity.id
_entity.type
_entity.pdbx_description
1 polymer ?
#
loop_
_entity_poly.entity_id
_entity_poly.type
_entity_poly.pdbx_seq_one_letter_code
_entity_poly.pdbx_strand_id
1 'polypeptide(L)'
;QIYQQQFSNDDKSIIATFRLVQYELTTSVNGQGSITETIINTGKTDYDSGTKVRLEAVPAQGYYFKEWSGDLQGDTNPAELTINSAKNVTATFEKLSYELRVQAVGEGTVTEEIINTGKSTDYLYGTTVRLTATPEEGSDFYGWEDEEVLSTDNPLDVVISEPKFIKAFFEYELFNEVVGKWKIKKKRQQQQQKSRIFDVKSIVFNQDKTFKLNYSAG
;
A
#
# COMPACT_ATOMS: atom_id res chain seq x y z
N GLN A 1 -6.13 -3.41 47.12
CA GLN A 1 -5.61 -4.23 48.22
C GLN A 1 -5.63 -3.42 49.49
N ILE A 2 -6.22 -3.96 50.57
CA ILE A 2 -6.31 -3.28 51.87
C ILE A 2 -5.17 -3.84 52.74
N TYR A 3 -4.31 -2.98 53.22
CA TYR A 3 -3.28 -3.35 54.19
C TYR A 3 -3.72 -2.86 55.56
N GLN A 4 -3.71 -3.75 56.54
CA GLN A 4 -3.95 -3.42 57.95
C GLN A 4 -2.68 -3.66 58.70
N GLN A 5 -2.26 -2.67 59.47
CA GLN A 5 -1.14 -2.77 60.43
C GLN A 5 -1.67 -2.54 61.81
N GLN A 6 -1.48 -3.52 62.69
CA GLN A 6 -1.91 -3.45 64.09
C GLN A 6 -0.71 -3.07 64.95
N PHE A 7 -0.88 -2.05 65.76
CA PHE A 7 0.06 -1.66 66.79
C PHE A 7 -0.63 -1.88 68.12
N SER A 8 0.01 -2.59 69.07
CA SER A 8 -0.52 -2.78 70.39
C SER A 8 0.55 -2.37 71.39
N ASN A 9 0.13 -1.58 72.40
CA ASN A 9 0.91 -1.29 73.62
C ASN A 9 -0.12 -1.16 74.76
N ASP A 10 -0.01 -2.03 75.79
CA ASP A 10 -0.82 -2.06 76.99
C ASP A 10 -2.33 -1.87 76.78
N ASP A 11 -3.00 -2.90 76.29
CA ASP A 11 -4.47 -3.00 76.13
C ASP A 11 -5.12 -2.02 75.12
N LYS A 12 -4.34 -1.30 74.35
CA LYS A 12 -4.83 -0.45 73.28
C LYS A 12 -4.30 -0.93 71.91
N SER A 13 -5.18 -1.19 70.97
CA SER A 13 -4.82 -1.48 69.59
C SER A 13 -5.23 -0.33 68.63
N ILE A 14 -4.34 0.09 67.77
CA ILE A 14 -4.62 1.04 66.70
C ILE A 14 -4.54 0.25 65.40
N ILE A 15 -5.61 0.28 64.61
CA ILE A 15 -5.65 -0.32 63.29
C ILE A 15 -5.55 0.82 62.26
N ALA A 16 -4.47 0.85 61.50
CA ALA A 16 -4.34 1.73 60.36
C ALA A 16 -4.69 0.93 59.08
N THR A 17 -5.63 1.42 58.33
CA THR A 17 -6.05 0.81 57.08
C THR A 17 -5.54 1.66 55.91
N PHE A 18 -4.78 1.06 55.03
CA PHE A 18 -4.24 1.71 53.83
C PHE A 18 -4.91 1.11 52.60
N ARG A 19 -5.31 1.95 51.63
CA ARG A 19 -5.76 1.54 50.31
C ARG A 19 -4.74 1.99 49.30
N LEU A 20 -4.48 1.14 48.30
CA LEU A 20 -3.76 1.60 47.12
C LEU A 20 -4.64 2.61 46.37
N VAL A 21 -4.02 3.68 45.91
CA VAL A 21 -4.69 4.65 45.06
C VAL A 21 -4.76 4.06 43.65
N GLN A 22 -5.94 4.08 43.12
CA GLN A 22 -6.18 3.65 41.69
C GLN A 22 -6.23 4.87 40.81
N TYR A 23 -5.74 4.69 39.58
CA TYR A 23 -5.72 5.72 38.56
C TYR A 23 -6.34 5.18 37.27
N GLU A 24 -6.87 6.07 36.44
CA GLU A 24 -7.41 5.76 35.16
C GLU A 24 -6.32 5.82 34.09
N LEU A 25 -6.32 4.86 33.16
CA LEU A 25 -5.62 4.91 31.89
C LEU A 25 -6.65 5.04 30.80
N THR A 26 -6.62 6.16 30.07
CA THR A 26 -7.45 6.41 28.90
C THR A 26 -6.58 6.29 27.66
N THR A 27 -6.93 5.40 26.75
CA THR A 27 -6.27 5.25 25.46
C THR A 27 -7.17 5.73 24.33
N SER A 28 -6.59 6.35 23.33
CA SER A 28 -7.28 6.83 22.12
C SER A 28 -6.47 6.57 20.88
N VAL A 29 -7.15 6.54 19.72
CA VAL A 29 -6.57 6.26 18.41
C VAL A 29 -6.86 7.41 17.47
N ASN A 30 -5.83 7.91 16.79
CA ASN A 30 -5.93 8.82 15.68
C ASN A 30 -5.49 8.09 14.39
N GLY A 31 -6.37 8.00 13.38
CA GLY A 31 -6.18 7.17 12.19
C GLY A 31 -6.85 5.81 12.34
N GLN A 32 -6.31 4.76 11.67
CA GLN A 32 -6.89 3.42 11.69
C GLN A 32 -5.90 2.41 12.29
N GLY A 33 -6.32 1.80 13.39
CA GLY A 33 -5.53 0.84 14.15
C GLY A 33 -6.17 0.56 15.49
N SER A 34 -5.46 -0.11 16.38
CA SER A 34 -5.89 -0.42 17.74
C SER A 34 -4.73 -0.34 18.72
N ILE A 35 -5.03 -0.26 20.00
CA ILE A 35 -4.06 -0.34 21.09
C ILE A 35 -4.37 -1.59 21.89
N THR A 36 -3.35 -2.40 22.12
CA THR A 36 -3.39 -3.54 23.05
C THR A 36 -2.70 -3.15 24.32
N GLU A 37 -3.38 -3.38 25.45
CA GLU A 37 -2.89 -3.09 26.80
C GLU A 37 -2.57 -4.38 27.53
N THR A 38 -1.40 -4.47 28.15
CA THR A 38 -0.97 -5.63 28.96
C THR A 38 -0.32 -5.16 30.24
N ILE A 39 -0.87 -5.57 31.39
CA ILE A 39 -0.22 -5.32 32.70
C ILE A 39 0.96 -6.29 32.83
N ILE A 40 2.17 -5.74 33.02
CA ILE A 40 3.41 -6.52 33.00
C ILE A 40 4.05 -6.74 34.36
N ASN A 41 3.63 -6.02 35.42
CA ASN A 41 4.11 -6.28 36.72
C ASN A 41 3.21 -7.28 37.47
N THR A 42 3.82 -8.30 38.05
CA THR A 42 3.14 -9.42 38.70
C THR A 42 2.30 -8.98 39.92
N GLY A 43 1.14 -9.65 40.09
CA GLY A 43 0.28 -9.48 41.26
C GLY A 43 -0.69 -8.31 41.22
N LYS A 44 -0.80 -7.61 40.06
CA LYS A 44 -1.74 -6.52 39.86
C LYS A 44 -2.79 -6.89 38.80
N THR A 45 -4.03 -6.56 39.06
CA THR A 45 -5.17 -6.85 38.17
C THR A 45 -5.89 -5.61 37.66
N ASP A 46 -5.52 -4.45 38.21
CA ASP A 46 -6.08 -3.14 37.92
C ASP A 46 -4.99 -2.05 38.02
N TYR A 47 -5.31 -0.83 37.66
CA TYR A 47 -4.35 0.28 37.59
C TYR A 47 -4.08 0.93 38.96
N ASP A 48 -3.70 0.13 39.91
CA ASP A 48 -3.14 0.64 41.15
C ASP A 48 -1.87 1.47 40.92
N SER A 49 -1.57 2.40 41.83
CA SER A 49 -0.34 3.19 41.81
C SER A 49 0.90 2.29 41.65
N GLY A 50 1.75 2.56 40.65
CA GLY A 50 2.93 1.77 40.32
C GLY A 50 2.66 0.58 39.40
N THR A 51 1.45 0.42 38.85
CA THR A 51 1.19 -0.56 37.79
C THR A 51 2.01 -0.20 36.57
N LYS A 52 2.70 -1.19 35.98
CA LYS A 52 3.36 -1.06 34.69
C LYS A 52 2.50 -1.71 33.61
N VAL A 53 2.23 -0.94 32.59
CA VAL A 53 1.43 -1.36 31.42
C VAL A 53 2.32 -1.30 30.18
N ARG A 54 2.29 -2.35 29.39
CA ARG A 54 2.81 -2.36 28.02
C ARG A 54 1.68 -2.00 27.07
N LEU A 55 1.90 -0.97 26.26
CA LEU A 55 1.01 -0.55 25.20
C LEU A 55 1.62 -0.96 23.86
N GLU A 56 0.84 -1.63 23.04
CA GLU A 56 1.21 -2.02 21.69
C GLU A 56 0.23 -1.42 20.70
N ALA A 57 0.72 -0.60 19.79
CA ALA A 57 -0.03 -0.03 18.70
C ALA A 57 -0.05 -1.02 17.53
N VAL A 58 -1.24 -1.41 17.09
CA VAL A 58 -1.46 -2.37 16.01
C VAL A 58 -2.12 -1.64 14.83
N PRO A 59 -1.36 -1.30 13.76
CA PRO A 59 -1.92 -0.63 12.60
C PRO A 59 -2.95 -1.49 11.89
N ALA A 60 -3.99 -0.85 11.32
CA ALA A 60 -4.87 -1.50 10.35
C ALA A 60 -4.16 -1.66 8.99
N GLN A 61 -4.73 -2.47 8.11
CA GLN A 61 -4.19 -2.67 6.75
C GLN A 61 -4.07 -1.33 6.01
N GLY A 62 -2.90 -1.09 5.41
CA GLY A 62 -2.59 0.15 4.68
C GLY A 62 -2.23 1.33 5.58
N TYR A 63 -2.03 1.10 6.87
CA TYR A 63 -1.56 2.10 7.82
C TYR A 63 -0.25 1.65 8.47
N TYR A 64 0.47 2.61 9.04
CA TYR A 64 1.61 2.36 9.92
C TYR A 64 1.43 3.14 11.21
N PHE A 65 2.03 2.64 12.29
CA PHE A 65 2.10 3.37 13.55
C PHE A 65 3.12 4.50 13.40
N LYS A 66 2.70 5.72 13.67
CA LYS A 66 3.56 6.89 13.59
C LYS A 66 4.20 7.20 14.95
N GLU A 67 3.38 7.41 15.96
CA GLU A 67 3.86 7.84 17.27
C GLU A 67 2.81 7.69 18.37
N TRP A 68 3.30 7.69 19.60
CA TRP A 68 2.54 7.91 20.81
C TRP A 68 2.54 9.39 21.16
N SER A 69 1.46 9.87 21.75
CA SER A 69 1.33 11.22 22.29
C SER A 69 0.54 11.25 23.60
N GLY A 70 0.60 12.36 24.32
CA GLY A 70 0.03 12.50 25.65
C GLY A 70 1.04 12.15 26.75
N ASP A 71 0.65 11.29 27.69
CA ASP A 71 1.50 10.85 28.81
C ASP A 71 2.56 9.79 28.42
N LEU A 72 2.49 9.27 27.21
CA LEU A 72 3.50 8.46 26.54
C LEU A 72 3.86 9.15 25.23
N GLN A 73 5.17 9.27 24.92
CA GLN A 73 5.64 9.97 23.72
C GLN A 73 6.68 9.15 22.98
N GLY A 74 6.80 9.40 21.66
CA GLY A 74 7.78 8.77 20.79
C GLY A 74 7.19 7.68 19.93
N ASP A 75 8.06 6.97 19.20
CA ASP A 75 7.72 5.99 18.16
C ASP A 75 8.07 4.55 18.56
N THR A 76 8.59 4.34 19.76
CA THR A 76 8.89 3.00 20.26
C THR A 76 7.59 2.20 20.44
N ASN A 77 7.49 1.06 19.77
CA ASN A 77 6.32 0.18 19.82
C ASN A 77 6.75 -1.29 19.89
N PRO A 78 6.34 -2.07 20.90
CA PRO A 78 5.54 -1.64 22.04
C PRO A 78 6.31 -0.76 23.03
N ALA A 79 5.59 0.03 23.85
CA ALA A 79 6.15 0.89 24.86
C ALA A 79 5.60 0.59 26.27
N GLU A 80 6.36 0.93 27.31
CA GLU A 80 5.96 0.72 28.69
C GLU A 80 5.61 2.05 29.38
N LEU A 81 4.52 2.02 30.15
CA LEU A 81 4.04 3.16 30.93
C LEU A 81 3.83 2.76 32.37
N THR A 82 4.29 3.59 33.32
CA THR A 82 4.01 3.41 34.75
C THR A 82 2.84 4.29 35.16
N ILE A 83 1.81 3.65 35.73
CA ILE A 83 0.61 4.34 36.23
C ILE A 83 0.84 4.86 37.63
N ASN A 84 1.15 6.14 37.76
CA ASN A 84 1.36 6.85 39.06
C ASN A 84 0.44 8.08 39.21
N SER A 85 -0.36 8.34 38.19
CA SER A 85 -1.44 9.34 38.11
C SER A 85 -2.40 8.88 37.02
N ALA A 86 -3.53 9.57 36.85
CA ALA A 86 -4.35 9.39 35.67
C ALA A 86 -3.52 9.66 34.41
N LYS A 87 -3.67 8.80 33.36
CA LYS A 87 -2.88 8.83 32.15
C LYS A 87 -3.77 8.89 30.92
N ASN A 88 -3.39 9.72 29.96
CA ASN A 88 -4.01 9.80 28.65
C ASN A 88 -2.95 9.52 27.58
N VAL A 89 -3.18 8.50 26.75
CA VAL A 89 -2.25 8.11 25.69
C VAL A 89 -2.99 8.00 24.37
N THR A 90 -2.42 8.58 23.32
CA THR A 90 -2.95 8.49 21.97
C THR A 90 -1.94 7.81 21.06
N ALA A 91 -2.37 6.78 20.31
CA ALA A 91 -1.63 6.22 19.20
C ALA A 91 -2.06 6.89 17.90
N THR A 92 -1.10 7.38 17.14
CA THR A 92 -1.34 7.96 15.82
C THR A 92 -0.91 6.99 14.75
N PHE A 93 -1.83 6.71 13.79
CA PHE A 93 -1.59 5.90 12.63
C PHE A 93 -1.77 6.73 11.37
N GLU A 94 -0.85 6.59 10.42
CA GLU A 94 -0.94 7.26 9.11
C GLU A 94 -1.04 6.23 7.99
N LYS A 95 -1.67 6.61 6.88
CA LYS A 95 -1.74 5.78 5.68
C LYS A 95 -0.36 5.60 5.07
N LEU A 96 -0.06 4.38 4.64
CA LEU A 96 1.06 4.10 3.76
C LEU A 96 0.87 4.82 2.43
N SER A 97 1.96 5.21 1.81
CA SER A 97 1.99 5.75 0.45
C SER A 97 2.93 4.93 -0.42
N TYR A 98 2.58 4.79 -1.71
CA TYR A 98 3.32 3.99 -2.66
C TYR A 98 3.54 4.75 -3.95
N GLU A 99 4.65 4.47 -4.62
CA GLU A 99 4.97 5.00 -5.93
C GLU A 99 4.17 4.25 -7.00
N LEU A 100 3.61 5.01 -7.95
CA LEU A 100 3.13 4.50 -9.22
C LEU A 100 4.06 5.04 -10.32
N ARG A 101 4.67 4.14 -11.09
CA ARG A 101 5.41 4.46 -12.30
C ARG A 101 4.63 3.99 -13.50
N VAL A 102 4.45 4.88 -14.46
CA VAL A 102 3.81 4.54 -15.73
C VAL A 102 4.78 4.85 -16.87
N GLN A 103 4.92 3.93 -17.79
CA GLN A 103 5.79 4.06 -18.95
C GLN A 103 5.04 3.77 -20.24
N ALA A 104 5.10 4.69 -21.20
CA ALA A 104 4.70 4.44 -22.58
C ALA A 104 5.84 3.71 -23.31
N VAL A 105 5.51 2.64 -24.03
CA VAL A 105 6.40 1.86 -24.89
C VAL A 105 5.82 1.87 -26.29
N GLY A 106 6.49 2.51 -27.23
CA GLY A 106 6.01 2.83 -28.58
C GLY A 106 5.48 4.26 -28.66
N GLU A 107 4.79 4.58 -29.76
CA GLU A 107 4.31 5.93 -30.06
C GLU A 107 2.91 6.14 -29.47
N GLY A 108 2.86 6.81 -28.33
CA GLY A 108 1.64 7.12 -27.62
C GLY A 108 1.93 7.78 -26.27
N THR A 109 0.89 8.24 -25.63
CA THR A 109 0.95 8.92 -24.33
C THR A 109 0.04 8.25 -23.32
N VAL A 110 0.34 8.44 -22.04
CA VAL A 110 -0.51 8.01 -20.93
C VAL A 110 -0.86 9.21 -20.08
N THR A 111 -2.13 9.33 -19.71
CA THR A 111 -2.60 10.29 -18.72
C THR A 111 -3.06 9.56 -17.46
N GLU A 112 -2.82 10.19 -16.31
CA GLU A 112 -3.16 9.69 -14.98
C GLU A 112 -4.21 10.61 -14.36
N GLU A 113 -5.30 10.04 -13.87
CA GLU A 113 -6.36 10.76 -13.15
C GLU A 113 -6.67 10.06 -11.84
N ILE A 114 -6.63 10.78 -10.72
CA ILE A 114 -7.06 10.25 -9.43
C ILE A 114 -8.58 10.32 -9.37
N ILE A 115 -9.24 9.18 -9.31
CA ILE A 115 -10.72 9.09 -9.25
C ILE A 115 -11.28 8.94 -7.85
N ASN A 116 -10.41 8.72 -6.86
CA ASN A 116 -10.72 8.84 -5.44
C ASN A 116 -9.61 9.62 -4.71
N THR A 117 -9.78 9.94 -3.45
CA THR A 117 -8.84 10.79 -2.69
C THR A 117 -7.42 10.22 -2.62
N GLY A 118 -6.41 11.02 -3.02
CA GLY A 118 -4.98 10.68 -2.96
C GLY A 118 -4.09 11.88 -3.29
N LYS A 119 -2.76 11.68 -3.26
CA LYS A 119 -1.76 12.68 -3.65
C LYS A 119 -1.27 12.42 -5.07
N SER A 120 -0.73 13.47 -5.71
CA SER A 120 -0.32 13.44 -7.12
C SER A 120 1.06 12.79 -7.38
N THR A 121 1.88 12.51 -6.37
CA THR A 121 3.25 11.94 -6.54
C THR A 121 3.41 10.61 -5.86
N ASP A 122 3.04 10.53 -4.56
CA ASP A 122 2.99 9.27 -3.82
C ASP A 122 1.54 9.02 -3.48
N TYR A 123 0.98 7.95 -4.01
CA TYR A 123 -0.42 7.63 -3.82
C TYR A 123 -0.64 6.93 -2.48
N LEU A 124 -1.58 7.43 -1.69
CA LEU A 124 -1.96 6.77 -0.43
C LEU A 124 -2.57 5.39 -0.72
N TYR A 125 -2.35 4.45 0.19
CA TYR A 125 -2.99 3.14 0.16
C TYR A 125 -4.50 3.25 -0.13
N GLY A 126 -4.98 2.48 -1.09
CA GLY A 126 -6.38 2.48 -1.53
C GLY A 126 -6.75 3.60 -2.50
N THR A 127 -5.80 4.44 -2.95
CA THR A 127 -6.05 5.38 -4.05
C THR A 127 -6.34 4.60 -5.33
N THR A 128 -7.38 5.01 -6.06
CA THR A 128 -7.65 4.49 -7.40
C THR A 128 -7.21 5.53 -8.43
N VAL A 129 -6.32 5.12 -9.32
CA VAL A 129 -5.80 5.94 -10.42
C VAL A 129 -6.34 5.38 -11.72
N ARG A 130 -6.94 6.24 -12.52
CA ARG A 130 -7.35 5.93 -13.90
C ARG A 130 -6.23 6.26 -14.85
N LEU A 131 -5.79 5.26 -15.59
CA LEU A 131 -4.80 5.39 -16.64
C LEU A 131 -5.50 5.37 -18.01
N THR A 132 -5.23 6.38 -18.84
CA THR A 132 -5.76 6.43 -20.20
C THR A 132 -4.61 6.46 -21.18
N ALA A 133 -4.54 5.47 -22.04
CA ALA A 133 -3.58 5.38 -23.13
C ALA A 133 -4.14 6.04 -24.38
N THR A 134 -3.35 6.94 -24.97
CA THR A 134 -3.70 7.63 -26.22
C THR A 134 -2.62 7.34 -27.26
N PRO A 135 -2.89 6.49 -28.29
CA PRO A 135 -1.96 6.26 -29.37
C PRO A 135 -1.71 7.52 -30.19
N GLU A 136 -0.49 7.67 -30.72
CA GLU A 136 -0.21 8.65 -31.77
C GLU A 136 -0.72 8.18 -33.13
N GLU A 137 -0.71 9.10 -34.13
CA GLU A 137 -1.17 8.78 -35.47
C GLU A 137 -0.37 7.61 -36.11
N GLY A 138 -1.07 6.58 -36.55
CA GLY A 138 -0.47 5.36 -37.11
C GLY A 138 -0.07 4.33 -36.06
N SER A 139 -0.42 4.52 -34.84
CA SER A 139 -0.21 3.55 -33.74
C SER A 139 -1.55 3.09 -33.15
N ASP A 140 -1.57 1.87 -32.64
CA ASP A 140 -2.68 1.30 -31.88
C ASP A 140 -2.24 1.02 -30.43
N PHE A 141 -3.16 1.18 -29.50
CA PHE A 141 -2.94 0.71 -28.14
C PHE A 141 -3.06 -0.81 -28.10
N TYR A 142 -1.99 -1.47 -27.66
CA TYR A 142 -1.93 -2.93 -27.57
C TYR A 142 -2.41 -3.44 -26.20
N GLY A 143 -2.03 -2.76 -25.11
CA GLY A 143 -2.42 -3.15 -23.76
C GLY A 143 -1.51 -2.58 -22.70
N TRP A 144 -1.92 -2.82 -21.45
CA TRP A 144 -1.16 -2.53 -20.24
C TRP A 144 -0.48 -3.80 -19.75
N GLU A 145 0.73 -3.66 -19.22
CA GLU A 145 1.45 -4.70 -18.49
C GLU A 145 1.73 -4.23 -17.08
N ASP A 146 1.20 -4.96 -16.09
CA ASP A 146 1.53 -4.84 -14.67
C ASP A 146 2.15 -6.18 -14.26
N GLU A 147 3.48 -6.21 -14.07
CA GLU A 147 4.29 -7.43 -13.89
C GLU A 147 4.12 -8.40 -15.07
N GLU A 148 3.30 -9.46 -14.94
CA GLU A 148 3.04 -10.45 -15.98
C GLU A 148 1.58 -10.41 -16.49
N VAL A 149 0.75 -9.50 -15.98
CA VAL A 149 -0.66 -9.40 -16.32
C VAL A 149 -0.85 -8.38 -17.43
N LEU A 150 -1.43 -8.84 -18.56
CA LEU A 150 -1.81 -7.98 -19.66
C LEU A 150 -3.30 -7.62 -19.57
N SER A 151 -3.62 -6.31 -19.60
CA SER A 151 -4.98 -5.80 -19.76
C SER A 151 -5.10 -4.99 -21.04
N THR A 152 -6.23 -5.14 -21.75
CA THR A 152 -6.57 -4.35 -22.94
C THR A 152 -7.63 -3.29 -22.67
N ASP A 153 -8.07 -3.18 -21.40
CA ASP A 153 -9.05 -2.17 -21.01
C ASP A 153 -8.41 -0.77 -21.13
N ASN A 154 -9.10 0.16 -21.76
CA ASN A 154 -8.65 1.55 -21.84
C ASN A 154 -9.86 2.48 -21.76
N PRO A 155 -9.97 3.26 -20.69
CA PRO A 155 -9.03 3.43 -19.59
C PRO A 155 -8.94 2.21 -18.64
N LEU A 156 -7.81 2.12 -17.89
CA LEU A 156 -7.57 1.13 -16.85
C LEU A 156 -7.61 1.79 -15.47
N ASP A 157 -8.41 1.26 -14.56
CA ASP A 157 -8.45 1.71 -13.16
C ASP A 157 -7.55 0.82 -12.30
N VAL A 158 -6.58 1.45 -11.61
CA VAL A 158 -5.56 0.78 -10.81
C VAL A 158 -5.71 1.19 -9.35
N VAL A 159 -5.86 0.22 -8.44
CA VAL A 159 -5.87 0.46 -7.00
C VAL A 159 -4.45 0.35 -6.45
N ILE A 160 -3.98 1.39 -5.77
CA ILE A 160 -2.64 1.44 -5.20
C ILE A 160 -2.66 0.79 -3.80
N SER A 161 -2.15 -0.42 -3.70
CA SER A 161 -1.98 -1.18 -2.45
C SER A 161 -0.52 -1.54 -2.16
N GLU A 162 0.36 -1.28 -3.12
CA GLU A 162 1.79 -1.55 -3.15
C GLU A 162 2.45 -0.68 -4.23
N PRO A 163 3.79 -0.57 -4.30
CA PRO A 163 4.47 0.08 -5.42
C PRO A 163 4.10 -0.61 -6.74
N LYS A 164 3.79 0.18 -7.79
CA LYS A 164 3.41 -0.36 -9.09
C LYS A 164 4.23 0.23 -10.22
N PHE A 165 4.53 -0.63 -11.20
CA PHE A 165 5.18 -0.23 -12.44
C PHE A 165 4.38 -0.75 -13.63
N ILE A 166 3.63 0.13 -14.28
CA ILE A 166 2.72 -0.20 -15.37
C ILE A 166 3.27 0.32 -16.69
N LYS A 167 3.29 -0.53 -17.71
CA LYS A 167 3.68 -0.16 -19.07
C LYS A 167 2.47 -0.16 -19.98
N ALA A 168 2.34 0.89 -20.77
CA ALA A 168 1.39 0.97 -21.88
C ALA A 168 2.13 0.64 -23.17
N PHE A 169 1.70 -0.37 -23.90
CA PHE A 169 2.30 -0.74 -25.18
C PHE A 169 1.50 -0.18 -26.34
N PHE A 170 2.21 0.45 -27.26
CA PHE A 170 1.68 0.96 -28.52
C PHE A 170 2.41 0.28 -29.68
N GLU A 171 1.65 -0.22 -30.62
CA GLU A 171 2.18 -0.88 -31.81
C GLU A 171 1.83 -0.05 -33.04
N TYR A 172 2.76 0.09 -33.97
CA TYR A 172 2.44 0.68 -35.28
C TYR A 172 1.43 -0.18 -36.00
N GLU A 173 0.38 0.43 -36.56
CA GLU A 173 -0.38 -0.21 -37.60
C GLU A 173 0.57 -0.51 -38.79
N LEU A 174 1.07 -1.73 -38.83
CA LEU A 174 1.80 -2.17 -40.02
C LEU A 174 0.82 -2.15 -41.23
N PHE A 175 0.76 -0.98 -41.84
CA PHE A 175 0.18 -0.71 -43.17
C PHE A 175 -1.20 -1.28 -43.46
N ASN A 176 -2.20 -0.41 -43.44
CA ASN A 176 -3.42 -0.59 -44.21
C ASN A 176 -3.30 -0.25 -45.72
N GLU A 177 -2.14 0.20 -46.20
CA GLU A 177 -1.95 0.52 -47.61
C GLU A 177 -0.72 -0.17 -48.24
N VAL A 178 -0.86 -1.45 -48.51
CA VAL A 178 -0.29 -1.95 -49.77
C VAL A 178 -1.35 -1.67 -50.84
N VAL A 179 -1.10 -0.66 -51.67
CA VAL A 179 -1.97 -0.28 -52.77
C VAL A 179 -2.28 -1.51 -53.60
N GLY A 180 -3.51 -2.01 -53.52
CA GLY A 180 -4.05 -3.14 -54.31
C GLY A 180 -4.48 -4.32 -53.43
N LYS A 181 -5.76 -4.48 -53.25
CA LYS A 181 -6.57 -5.68 -52.86
C LYS A 181 -5.95 -6.76 -51.91
N TRP A 182 -5.03 -6.46 -51.05
CA TRP A 182 -4.45 -7.42 -50.09
C TRP A 182 -4.89 -7.12 -48.67
N LYS A 183 -5.62 -8.05 -48.03
CA LYS A 183 -5.91 -8.00 -46.59
C LYS A 183 -4.98 -8.97 -45.89
N ILE A 184 -4.13 -8.43 -45.00
CA ILE A 184 -3.38 -9.27 -44.06
C ILE A 184 -4.36 -9.72 -42.96
N LYS A 185 -4.72 -11.01 -42.97
CA LYS A 185 -5.47 -11.59 -41.84
C LYS A 185 -4.48 -11.82 -40.70
N LYS A 186 -4.56 -11.02 -39.63
CA LYS A 186 -3.90 -11.35 -38.35
C LYS A 186 -4.41 -12.72 -37.87
N LYS A 187 -3.55 -13.74 -37.87
CA LYS A 187 -3.81 -14.95 -37.12
C LYS A 187 -3.45 -14.65 -35.66
N ARG A 188 -4.46 -14.50 -34.78
CA ARG A 188 -4.24 -14.52 -33.35
C ARG A 188 -3.60 -15.86 -32.97
N GLN A 189 -2.32 -15.87 -32.65
CA GLN A 189 -1.72 -16.97 -31.90
C GLN A 189 -1.72 -16.56 -30.46
N GLN A 190 -2.63 -17.13 -29.66
CA GLN A 190 -2.48 -17.27 -28.24
C GLN A 190 -1.33 -18.26 -28.02
N GLN A 191 -0.14 -17.75 -27.72
CA GLN A 191 0.87 -18.51 -26.98
C GLN A 191 1.93 -17.53 -26.45
N GLN A 192 2.19 -17.68 -25.16
CA GLN A 192 3.29 -17.08 -24.41
C GLN A 192 4.60 -17.24 -25.19
N GLN A 193 5.12 -16.17 -25.74
CA GLN A 193 6.54 -16.07 -26.08
C GLN A 193 7.00 -14.63 -25.82
N LYS A 194 8.10 -14.53 -25.08
CA LYS A 194 8.88 -13.30 -24.91
C LYS A 194 8.99 -12.60 -26.27
N SER A 195 8.42 -11.41 -26.41
CA SER A 195 8.46 -10.64 -27.63
C SER A 195 9.93 -10.30 -27.93
N ARG A 196 10.49 -10.99 -28.91
CA ARG A 196 11.69 -10.49 -29.58
C ARG A 196 11.21 -9.45 -30.57
N ILE A 197 11.58 -8.20 -30.35
CA ILE A 197 11.41 -7.15 -31.34
C ILE A 197 12.32 -7.51 -32.52
N PHE A 198 11.72 -7.87 -33.66
CA PHE A 198 12.44 -8.09 -34.90
C PHE A 198 12.30 -6.83 -35.74
N ASP A 199 13.44 -6.20 -36.04
CA ASP A 199 13.49 -5.10 -36.98
C ASP A 199 13.31 -5.64 -38.38
N VAL A 200 12.19 -5.31 -39.03
CA VAL A 200 11.95 -5.73 -40.42
C VAL A 200 12.75 -4.84 -41.36
N LYS A 201 13.85 -5.35 -41.91
CA LYS A 201 14.75 -4.59 -42.80
C LYS A 201 14.20 -4.40 -44.21
N SER A 202 13.42 -5.35 -44.70
CA SER A 202 12.79 -5.25 -46.01
C SER A 202 11.68 -6.26 -46.22
N ILE A 203 10.72 -5.89 -47.07
CA ILE A 203 9.67 -6.77 -47.55
C ILE A 203 9.95 -6.99 -49.05
N VAL A 204 10.13 -8.26 -49.44
CA VAL A 204 10.30 -8.62 -50.86
C VAL A 204 9.03 -9.28 -51.35
N PHE A 205 8.37 -8.66 -52.31
CA PHE A 205 7.21 -9.23 -52.98
C PHE A 205 7.63 -10.10 -54.16
N ASN A 206 7.15 -11.31 -54.21
CA ASN A 206 7.40 -12.26 -55.31
C ASN A 206 6.31 -12.17 -56.37
N GLN A 207 6.61 -12.59 -57.60
CA GLN A 207 5.66 -12.59 -58.73
C GLN A 207 4.48 -13.56 -58.54
N ASP A 208 4.65 -14.56 -57.66
CA ASP A 208 3.60 -15.53 -57.27
C ASP A 208 2.63 -15.01 -56.24
N LYS A 209 2.69 -13.71 -55.89
CA LYS A 209 1.88 -13.05 -54.88
C LYS A 209 2.19 -13.48 -53.44
N THR A 210 3.34 -14.05 -53.17
CA THR A 210 3.89 -14.28 -51.85
C THR A 210 4.85 -13.16 -51.47
N PHE A 211 5.14 -13.02 -50.16
CA PHE A 211 6.15 -12.08 -49.71
C PHE A 211 7.09 -12.75 -48.66
N LYS A 212 8.31 -12.25 -48.61
CA LYS A 212 9.31 -12.68 -47.66
C LYS A 212 9.69 -11.48 -46.76
N LEU A 213 9.63 -11.68 -45.44
CA LEU A 213 10.09 -10.72 -44.44
C LEU A 213 11.54 -11.03 -44.09
N ASN A 214 12.42 -10.04 -44.22
CA ASN A 214 13.78 -10.15 -43.80
C ASN A 214 13.97 -9.40 -42.48
N TYR A 215 14.43 -10.10 -41.45
CA TYR A 215 14.65 -9.57 -40.11
C TYR A 215 16.14 -9.33 -39.87
N SER A 216 16.46 -8.35 -39.01
CA SER A 216 17.77 -8.33 -38.35
C SER A 216 17.65 -9.05 -37.02
N ALA A 217 18.54 -9.98 -36.75
CA ALA A 217 18.74 -10.43 -35.38
C ALA A 217 19.44 -9.28 -34.60
N GLY A 218 18.75 -8.76 -33.59
CA GLY A 218 19.34 -7.88 -32.62
C GLY A 218 20.19 -8.65 -31.63
#